data_dee263fdfbf62d678f050eaadaff8e9e
#
_entry.id   dee263fdfbf62d678f050eaadaff8e9e
#
_cell.length_a   1.000
_cell.length_b   1.000
_cell.length_c   1.000
_cell.angle_alpha   90.00
_cell.angle_beta   90.00
_cell.angle_gamma   90.00
#
_symmetry.space_group_name_H-M   'P 1'
#
loop_
_entity.id
_entity.type
_entity.pdbx_description
1 polymer ?
#
loop_
_entity_poly.entity_id
_entity_poly.type
_entity_poly.pdbx_seq_one_letter_code
_entity_poly.pdbx_strand_id
1 'polypeptide(L)'
;MRLICFRQNRLMKKIYSIYFQDETMDKKDRAILDLLKNNSRLSWKEIGEKVFLSGQAVGLRVQNLLETGVIERFTLTENLISEQFIFIYMNNSRFAEFEHLVSTFAEVQALYKITGDGCYYIHANFTAKQLEPFLQQITVYARYKVSHKLRRLI
;
A
#
# COMPACT_ATOMS: atom_id res chain seq x y z
N MET A 1 13.20 2.54 35.28
CA MET A 1 12.63 1.24 35.69
C MET A 1 11.68 0.76 34.62
N ARG A 2 11.97 -0.38 33.98
CA ARG A 2 11.21 -1.12 32.91
C ARG A 2 11.03 -0.46 31.55
N LEU A 3 12.13 -0.39 30.81
CA LEU A 3 12.19 -0.22 29.33
C LEU A 3 12.52 -1.57 28.65
N ILE A 4 11.90 -2.65 29.09
CA ILE A 4 12.18 -3.99 28.58
C ILE A 4 10.85 -4.64 28.24
N CYS A 5 10.31 -4.40 27.06
CA CYS A 5 9.38 -5.29 26.34
C CYS A 5 9.04 -4.87 24.89
N PHE A 6 9.77 -3.94 24.27
CA PHE A 6 9.45 -3.45 22.91
C PHE A 6 10.20 -4.16 21.79
N ARG A 7 11.03 -5.18 22.10
CA ARG A 7 11.99 -5.75 21.10
C ARG A 7 11.47 -6.90 20.23
N GLN A 8 10.27 -7.43 20.47
CA GLN A 8 9.82 -8.66 19.75
C GLN A 8 8.55 -8.52 18.91
N ASN A 9 7.88 -7.38 18.87
CA ASN A 9 6.68 -7.26 18.06
C ASN A 9 7.00 -6.63 16.69
N ARG A 10 7.03 -7.48 15.66
CA ARG A 10 7.27 -7.09 14.24
C ARG A 10 6.29 -6.01 13.76
N LEU A 11 5.06 -6.03 14.31
CA LEU A 11 4.01 -5.04 14.00
C LEU A 11 4.35 -3.65 14.59
N MET A 12 4.84 -3.61 15.84
CA MET A 12 5.23 -2.36 16.48
C MET A 12 6.47 -1.73 15.84
N LYS A 13 7.43 -2.56 15.36
CA LYS A 13 8.56 -2.06 14.57
C LYS A 13 8.09 -1.41 13.26
N LYS A 14 7.08 -1.98 12.62
CA LYS A 14 6.52 -1.44 11.37
C LYS A 14 5.74 -0.14 11.62
N ILE A 15 4.98 -0.06 12.72
CA ILE A 15 4.27 1.16 13.14
C ILE A 15 5.29 2.26 13.53
N TYR A 16 6.31 1.94 14.29
CA TYR A 16 7.38 2.89 14.65
C TYR A 16 8.13 3.39 13.42
N SER A 17 8.43 2.50 12.46
CA SER A 17 9.05 2.87 11.18
C SER A 17 8.21 3.88 10.40
N ILE A 18 6.89 3.73 10.37
CA ILE A 18 5.99 4.65 9.64
C ILE A 18 6.00 6.07 10.27
N TYR A 19 6.07 6.17 11.59
CA TYR A 19 6.09 7.47 12.28
C TYR A 19 7.47 8.14 12.30
N PHE A 20 8.57 7.38 12.19
CA PHE A 20 9.94 7.89 12.25
C PHE A 20 10.65 7.96 10.89
N GLN A 21 10.03 7.51 9.80
CA GLN A 21 10.64 7.59 8.45
C GLN A 21 10.87 9.03 7.96
N ASP A 22 10.18 10.00 8.53
CA ASP A 22 10.33 11.41 8.14
C ASP A 22 11.63 12.06 8.67
N GLU A 23 12.25 11.51 9.73
CA GLU A 23 13.50 12.01 10.31
C GLU A 23 14.76 11.53 9.57
N THR A 24 14.67 10.48 8.75
CA THR A 24 15.83 9.89 8.06
C THR A 24 16.01 10.38 6.63
N MET A 25 15.00 11.06 6.07
CA MET A 25 14.99 11.56 4.69
C MET A 25 15.53 12.98 4.60
N ASP A 26 16.59 13.19 3.83
CA ASP A 26 17.09 14.53 3.54
C ASP A 26 16.27 15.26 2.46
N LYS A 27 16.56 16.56 2.25
CA LYS A 27 15.87 17.38 1.23
C LYS A 27 16.08 16.85 -0.20
N LYS A 28 17.22 16.20 -0.47
CA LYS A 28 17.53 15.63 -1.79
C LYS A 28 16.71 14.36 -2.04
N ASP A 29 16.56 13.51 -1.02
CA ASP A 29 15.73 12.31 -1.11
C ASP A 29 14.27 12.68 -1.38
N ARG A 30 13.76 13.71 -0.70
CA ARG A 30 12.39 14.22 -0.93
C ARG A 30 12.22 14.75 -2.36
N ALA A 31 13.18 15.53 -2.87
CA ALA A 31 13.16 16.04 -4.23
C ALA A 31 13.22 14.91 -5.29
N ILE A 32 14.02 13.86 -5.05
CA ILE A 32 14.09 12.67 -5.91
C ILE A 32 12.72 11.97 -5.94
N LEU A 33 12.10 11.75 -4.77
CA LEU A 33 10.78 11.12 -4.69
C LEU A 33 9.71 11.92 -5.42
N ASP A 34 9.71 13.25 -5.30
CA ASP A 34 8.73 14.10 -5.97
C ASP A 34 8.89 14.06 -7.49
N LEU A 35 10.13 14.01 -8.00
CA LEU A 35 10.40 13.81 -9.43
C LEU A 35 9.91 12.45 -9.92
N LEU A 36 10.16 11.37 -9.16
CA LEU A 36 9.72 10.02 -9.50
C LEU A 36 8.19 9.85 -9.44
N LYS A 37 7.52 10.50 -8.49
CA LYS A 37 6.04 10.53 -8.41
C LYS A 37 5.42 11.20 -9.64
N ASN A 38 6.04 12.28 -10.12
CA ASN A 38 5.55 13.00 -11.29
C ASN A 38 5.88 12.28 -12.60
N ASN A 39 7.07 11.67 -12.70
CA ASN A 39 7.49 10.89 -13.85
C ASN A 39 8.48 9.81 -13.44
N SER A 40 7.99 8.60 -13.23
CA SER A 40 8.80 7.44 -12.85
C SER A 40 9.72 6.90 -13.95
N ARG A 41 9.65 7.47 -15.17
CA ARG A 41 10.49 7.07 -16.33
C ARG A 41 11.74 7.91 -16.49
N LEU A 42 11.95 8.92 -15.63
CA LEU A 42 13.18 9.71 -15.64
C LEU A 42 14.39 8.82 -15.35
N SER A 43 15.45 8.99 -16.14
CA SER A 43 16.74 8.36 -15.87
C SER A 43 17.39 8.99 -14.62
N TRP A 44 18.26 8.25 -13.98
CA TRP A 44 19.04 8.76 -12.84
C TRP A 44 19.86 10.01 -13.19
N LYS A 45 20.32 10.11 -14.46
CA LYS A 45 21.03 11.28 -14.96
C LYS A 45 20.12 12.51 -15.00
N GLU A 46 18.92 12.38 -15.58
CA GLU A 46 17.94 13.48 -15.65
C GLU A 46 17.48 13.95 -14.26
N ILE A 47 17.30 13.03 -13.32
CA ILE A 47 17.00 13.36 -11.92
C ILE A 47 18.18 14.08 -11.30
N GLY A 48 19.41 13.56 -11.51
CA GLY A 48 20.64 14.15 -10.98
C GLY A 48 20.83 15.59 -11.41
N GLU A 49 20.60 15.91 -12.67
CA GLU A 49 20.65 17.27 -13.20
C GLU A 49 19.69 18.23 -12.47
N LYS A 50 18.49 17.74 -12.13
CA LYS A 50 17.45 18.56 -11.42
C LYS A 50 17.76 18.75 -9.93
N VAL A 51 18.39 17.78 -9.29
CA VAL A 51 18.68 17.83 -7.84
C VAL A 51 20.15 18.14 -7.53
N PHE A 52 20.96 18.46 -8.54
CA PHE A 52 22.40 18.75 -8.44
C PHE A 52 23.18 17.60 -7.80
N LEU A 53 23.02 16.40 -8.37
CA LEU A 53 23.73 15.17 -8.02
C LEU A 53 24.18 14.43 -9.29
N SER A 54 25.18 13.54 -9.17
CA SER A 54 25.48 12.60 -10.24
C SER A 54 24.37 11.53 -10.35
N GLY A 55 24.17 10.96 -11.55
CA GLY A 55 23.22 9.87 -11.73
C GLY A 55 23.52 8.67 -10.85
N GLN A 56 24.79 8.37 -10.60
CA GLN A 56 25.21 7.29 -9.68
C GLN A 56 24.78 7.60 -8.23
N ALA A 57 24.93 8.84 -7.78
CA ALA A 57 24.49 9.25 -6.44
C ALA A 57 22.96 9.18 -6.29
N VAL A 58 22.21 9.51 -7.35
CA VAL A 58 20.74 9.33 -7.36
C VAL A 58 20.37 7.85 -7.25
N GLY A 59 21.00 6.99 -8.06
CA GLY A 59 20.75 5.55 -8.03
C GLY A 59 20.99 4.94 -6.63
N LEU A 60 22.09 5.31 -5.99
CA LEU A 60 22.40 4.85 -4.62
C LEU A 60 21.37 5.31 -3.60
N ARG A 61 20.90 6.57 -3.69
CA ARG A 61 19.84 7.09 -2.81
C ARG A 61 18.52 6.37 -3.01
N VAL A 62 18.10 6.14 -4.26
CA VAL A 62 16.88 5.39 -4.57
C VAL A 62 16.96 3.96 -4.06
N GLN A 63 18.11 3.30 -4.18
CA GLN A 63 18.32 1.97 -3.60
C GLN A 63 18.18 2.00 -2.09
N ASN A 64 18.76 2.97 -1.41
CA ASN A 64 18.62 3.13 0.04
C ASN A 64 17.15 3.38 0.44
N LEU A 65 16.39 4.18 -0.32
CA LEU A 65 14.96 4.42 -0.09
C LEU A 65 14.12 3.14 -0.26
N LEU A 66 14.50 2.23 -1.16
CA LEU A 66 13.90 0.90 -1.29
C LEU A 66 14.25 0.01 -0.09
N GLU A 67 15.51 -0.06 0.28
CA GLU A 67 15.99 -0.90 1.40
C GLU A 67 15.41 -0.47 2.74
N THR A 68 15.23 0.83 2.95
CA THR A 68 14.59 1.39 4.15
C THR A 68 13.06 1.33 4.12
N GLY A 69 12.46 0.92 2.98
CA GLY A 69 11.01 0.78 2.82
C GLY A 69 10.26 2.10 2.63
N VAL A 70 10.96 3.21 2.39
CA VAL A 70 10.36 4.50 1.99
C VAL A 70 9.72 4.36 0.61
N ILE A 71 10.39 3.68 -0.32
CA ILE A 71 9.81 3.19 -1.56
C ILE A 71 9.47 1.72 -1.36
N GLU A 72 8.19 1.38 -1.39
CA GLU A 72 7.75 -0.01 -1.27
C GLU A 72 8.09 -0.80 -2.54
N ARG A 73 7.76 -0.21 -3.71
CA ARG A 73 7.99 -0.80 -5.03
C ARG A 73 7.75 0.22 -6.15
N PHE A 74 8.32 -0.03 -7.31
CA PHE A 74 7.93 0.61 -8.56
C PHE A 74 6.79 -0.18 -9.20
N THR A 75 5.72 0.51 -9.59
CA THR A 75 4.54 -0.11 -10.21
C THR A 75 3.90 0.81 -11.23
N LEU A 76 2.97 0.28 -11.99
CA LEU A 76 2.09 1.04 -12.87
C LEU A 76 0.74 1.23 -12.20
N THR A 77 0.13 2.38 -12.42
CA THR A 77 -1.28 2.61 -12.07
C THR A 77 -2.10 2.52 -13.35
N GLU A 78 -2.99 1.54 -13.42
CA GLU A 78 -3.92 1.38 -14.54
C GLU A 78 -5.17 2.22 -14.30
N ASN A 79 -5.74 2.75 -15.37
CA ASN A 79 -7.05 3.40 -15.29
C ASN A 79 -8.16 2.34 -15.40
N LEU A 80 -8.47 1.74 -14.26
CA LEU A 80 -9.49 0.69 -14.18
C LEU A 80 -10.89 1.30 -14.33
N ILE A 81 -11.72 0.66 -15.18
CA ILE A 81 -13.09 1.13 -15.48
C ILE A 81 -14.03 0.88 -14.30
N SER A 82 -13.83 -0.24 -13.59
CA SER A 82 -14.69 -0.65 -12.47
C SER A 82 -13.83 -0.90 -11.25
N GLU A 83 -13.88 0.00 -10.27
CA GLU A 83 -13.19 -0.19 -9.00
C GLU A 83 -14.21 -0.25 -7.86
N GLN A 84 -14.00 -1.22 -6.97
CA GLN A 84 -14.78 -1.38 -5.75
C GLN A 84 -13.92 -1.11 -4.53
N PHE A 85 -14.54 -0.46 -3.56
CA PHE A 85 -14.05 -0.20 -2.23
C PHE A 85 -14.93 -0.95 -1.23
N ILE A 86 -14.40 -2.03 -0.63
CA ILE A 86 -15.22 -2.95 0.15
C ILE A 86 -14.74 -2.91 1.61
N PHE A 87 -15.64 -2.48 2.50
CA PHE A 87 -15.41 -2.55 3.94
C PHE A 87 -15.88 -3.89 4.47
N ILE A 88 -15.07 -4.51 5.32
CA ILE A 88 -15.29 -5.84 5.87
C ILE A 88 -15.42 -5.75 7.39
N TYR A 89 -16.49 -6.39 7.91
CA TYR A 89 -16.82 -6.48 9.33
C TYR A 89 -16.84 -7.95 9.72
N MET A 90 -15.74 -8.46 10.29
CA MET A 90 -15.61 -9.88 10.65
C MET A 90 -16.69 -10.31 11.64
N ASN A 91 -17.31 -11.46 11.37
CA ASN A 91 -18.32 -12.08 12.26
C ASN A 91 -17.68 -13.13 13.21
N ASN A 92 -16.41 -13.50 12.97
CA ASN A 92 -15.71 -14.53 13.70
C ASN A 92 -14.19 -14.23 13.71
N SER A 93 -13.41 -15.06 14.41
CA SER A 93 -11.95 -14.90 14.56
C SER A 93 -11.11 -15.59 13.47
N ARG A 94 -11.71 -16.01 12.36
CA ARG A 94 -11.04 -16.73 11.26
C ARG A 94 -10.28 -15.77 10.32
N PHE A 95 -9.52 -14.85 10.88
CA PHE A 95 -8.82 -13.80 10.13
C PHE A 95 -7.85 -14.35 9.09
N ALA A 96 -7.03 -15.35 9.45
CA ALA A 96 -6.02 -15.91 8.55
C ALA A 96 -6.65 -16.62 7.34
N GLU A 97 -7.76 -17.31 7.54
CA GLU A 97 -8.49 -17.98 6.46
C GLU A 97 -9.13 -16.97 5.51
N PHE A 98 -9.70 -15.88 6.07
CA PHE A 98 -10.24 -14.77 5.29
C PHE A 98 -9.14 -14.08 4.47
N GLU A 99 -8.00 -13.74 5.10
CA GLU A 99 -6.86 -13.11 4.43
C GLU A 99 -6.32 -14.00 3.30
N HIS A 100 -6.24 -15.31 3.54
CA HIS A 100 -5.83 -16.27 2.51
C HIS A 100 -6.85 -16.34 1.38
N LEU A 101 -8.16 -16.44 1.68
CA LEU A 101 -9.21 -16.46 0.66
C LEU A 101 -9.10 -15.22 -0.24
N VAL A 102 -9.05 -14.03 0.35
CA VAL A 102 -9.00 -12.77 -0.40
C VAL A 102 -7.75 -12.69 -1.28
N SER A 103 -6.61 -13.21 -0.82
CA SER A 103 -5.35 -13.20 -1.58
C SER A 103 -5.36 -14.10 -2.83
N THR A 104 -6.32 -15.01 -2.96
CA THR A 104 -6.44 -15.87 -4.15
C THR A 104 -7.09 -15.18 -5.35
N PHE A 105 -7.71 -14.03 -5.15
CA PHE A 105 -8.39 -13.29 -6.22
C PHE A 105 -7.47 -12.29 -6.89
N ALA A 106 -7.20 -12.49 -8.18
CA ALA A 106 -6.35 -11.58 -8.96
C ALA A 106 -6.95 -10.17 -9.12
N GLU A 107 -8.27 -10.06 -9.02
CA GLU A 107 -9.01 -8.80 -9.09
C GLU A 107 -8.84 -7.93 -7.84
N VAL A 108 -8.34 -8.49 -6.74
CA VAL A 108 -8.02 -7.74 -5.51
C VAL A 108 -6.68 -7.04 -5.69
N GLN A 109 -6.73 -5.72 -5.74
CA GLN A 109 -5.55 -4.85 -5.87
C GLN A 109 -4.83 -4.65 -4.54
N ALA A 110 -5.61 -4.53 -3.46
CA ALA A 110 -5.06 -4.38 -2.11
C ALA A 110 -6.05 -4.85 -1.04
N LEU A 111 -5.49 -5.42 0.03
CA LEU A 111 -6.19 -5.77 1.27
C LEU A 111 -5.49 -5.05 2.42
N TYR A 112 -6.19 -4.16 3.09
CA TYR A 112 -5.69 -3.43 4.26
C TYR A 112 -6.43 -3.90 5.51
N LYS A 113 -5.67 -4.19 6.58
CA LYS A 113 -6.23 -4.30 7.93
C LYS A 113 -6.33 -2.91 8.50
N ILE A 114 -7.53 -2.50 8.88
CA ILE A 114 -7.82 -1.13 9.31
C ILE A 114 -8.31 -1.11 10.76
N THR A 115 -8.29 0.08 11.36
CA THR A 115 -8.89 0.37 12.65
C THR A 115 -10.06 1.34 12.45
N GLY A 116 -11.03 1.33 13.34
CA GLY A 116 -12.20 2.21 13.29
C GLY A 116 -13.42 1.51 12.71
N ASP A 117 -13.95 2.01 11.60
CA ASP A 117 -15.20 1.54 11.01
C ASP A 117 -14.99 0.32 10.11
N GLY A 118 -14.57 -0.79 10.68
CA GLY A 118 -14.36 -2.07 10.00
C GLY A 118 -13.07 -2.76 10.39
N CYS A 119 -12.93 -4.04 9.99
CA CYS A 119 -11.73 -4.86 10.23
C CYS A 119 -10.75 -4.81 9.05
N TYR A 120 -11.30 -4.78 7.82
CA TYR A 120 -10.50 -4.71 6.60
C TYR A 120 -11.15 -3.78 5.59
N TYR A 121 -10.29 -3.26 4.71
CA TYR A 121 -10.65 -2.52 3.52
C TYR A 121 -10.02 -3.20 2.31
N ILE A 122 -10.84 -3.54 1.33
CA ILE A 122 -10.42 -4.14 0.07
C ILE A 122 -10.57 -3.12 -1.05
N HIS A 123 -9.53 -2.93 -1.84
CA HIS A 123 -9.58 -2.27 -3.13
C HIS A 123 -9.53 -3.34 -4.21
N ALA A 124 -10.52 -3.39 -5.09
CA ALA A 124 -10.65 -4.43 -6.08
C ALA A 124 -11.20 -3.91 -7.42
N ASN A 125 -11.06 -4.74 -8.46
CA ASN A 125 -11.50 -4.45 -9.83
C ASN A 125 -12.25 -5.66 -10.40
N PHE A 126 -13.36 -6.01 -9.79
CA PHE A 126 -14.24 -7.08 -10.27
C PHE A 126 -15.18 -6.59 -11.37
N THR A 127 -15.42 -7.42 -12.37
CA THR A 127 -16.60 -7.27 -13.22
C THR A 127 -17.87 -7.60 -12.42
N ALA A 128 -19.03 -7.15 -12.89
CA ALA A 128 -20.31 -7.46 -12.23
C ALA A 128 -20.54 -8.97 -12.06
N LYS A 129 -20.09 -9.80 -13.02
CA LYS A 129 -20.20 -11.26 -12.97
C LYS A 129 -19.27 -11.92 -11.94
N GLN A 130 -18.14 -11.29 -11.63
CA GLN A 130 -17.13 -11.80 -10.69
C GLN A 130 -17.41 -11.34 -9.25
N LEU A 131 -17.96 -10.15 -9.09
CA LEU A 131 -18.17 -9.54 -7.78
C LEU A 131 -19.13 -10.36 -6.91
N GLU A 132 -20.25 -10.79 -7.45
CA GLU A 132 -21.26 -11.54 -6.69
C GLU A 132 -20.74 -12.87 -6.13
N PRO A 133 -20.08 -13.76 -6.91
CA PRO A 133 -19.45 -14.97 -6.38
C PRO A 133 -18.38 -14.71 -5.31
N PHE A 134 -17.60 -13.63 -5.47
CA PHE A 134 -16.63 -13.21 -4.47
C PHE A 134 -17.32 -12.82 -3.16
N LEU A 135 -18.33 -11.98 -3.23
CA LEU A 135 -19.08 -11.54 -2.06
C LEU A 135 -19.80 -12.69 -1.34
N GLN A 136 -20.33 -13.66 -2.07
CA GLN A 136 -20.92 -14.88 -1.49
C GLN A 136 -19.93 -15.66 -0.64
N GLN A 137 -18.67 -15.80 -1.10
CA GLN A 137 -17.63 -16.49 -0.33
C GLN A 137 -17.26 -15.69 0.94
N ILE A 138 -17.28 -14.36 0.89
CA ILE A 138 -16.98 -13.51 2.04
C ILE A 138 -18.05 -13.63 3.14
N THR A 139 -19.31 -13.88 2.80
CA THR A 139 -20.40 -13.95 3.80
C THR A 139 -20.20 -15.00 4.87
N VAL A 140 -19.39 -16.05 4.59
CA VAL A 140 -19.02 -17.08 5.57
C VAL A 140 -18.18 -16.50 6.73
N TYR A 141 -17.43 -15.43 6.46
CA TYR A 141 -16.48 -14.82 7.40
C TYR A 141 -16.97 -13.48 7.97
N ALA A 142 -17.67 -12.69 7.15
CA ALA A 142 -17.88 -11.29 7.43
C ALA A 142 -19.15 -10.72 6.80
N ARG A 143 -19.64 -9.62 7.37
CA ARG A 143 -20.52 -8.67 6.67
C ARG A 143 -19.65 -7.69 5.88
N TYR A 144 -20.21 -7.10 4.83
CA TYR A 144 -19.49 -6.17 3.97
C TYR A 144 -20.36 -4.99 3.54
N LYS A 145 -19.68 -3.91 3.15
CA LYS A 145 -20.28 -2.75 2.47
C LYS A 145 -19.46 -2.47 1.22
N VAL A 146 -20.10 -2.51 0.06
CA VAL A 146 -19.47 -2.25 -1.25
C VAL A 146 -19.79 -0.82 -1.67
N SER A 147 -18.75 -0.11 -2.11
CA SER A 147 -18.83 1.18 -2.79
C SER A 147 -18.15 1.08 -4.13
N HIS A 148 -18.69 1.73 -5.15
CA HIS A 148 -18.08 1.76 -6.48
C HIS A 148 -17.48 3.13 -6.74
N LYS A 149 -16.32 3.15 -7.42
CA LYS A 149 -15.74 4.41 -7.91
C LYS A 149 -16.67 5.01 -8.95
N LEU A 150 -17.09 6.25 -8.75
CA LEU A 150 -17.83 7.01 -9.77
C LEU A 150 -16.84 7.67 -10.75
N ARG A 151 -15.88 8.42 -10.19
CA ARG A 151 -14.83 9.08 -10.97
C ARG A 151 -13.64 9.45 -10.08
N ARG A 152 -12.47 9.54 -10.68
CA ARG A 152 -11.29 10.14 -10.04
C ARG A 152 -11.37 11.66 -10.21
N LEU A 153 -11.05 12.43 -9.16
CA LEU A 153 -11.11 13.89 -9.16
C LEU A 153 -9.72 14.54 -9.25
N ILE A 154 -8.70 13.86 -8.72
CA ILE A 154 -7.30 14.30 -8.68
C ILE A 154 -6.37 13.17 -9.07
#